data_f2c22e8362b27583c1e5d8f89b36fd89
#
_entry.id   f2c22e8362b27583c1e5d8f89b36fd89
#
_cell.length_a   1.000
_cell.length_b   1.000
_cell.length_c   1.000
_cell.angle_alpha   90.00
_cell.angle_beta   90.00
_cell.angle_gamma   90.00
#
_symmetry.space_group_name_H-M   'P 1'
#
loop_
_entity.id
_entity.type
_entity.pdbx_description
1 polymer ?
#
loop_
_entity_poly.entity_id
_entity_poly.type
_entity_poly.pdbx_seq_one_letter_code
_entity_poly.pdbx_strand_id
1 'polypeptide(L)'
;ILCRYMDDASTGVAYTDNPRNQDGIGENELLVVSFGTSFNDNRAVTVGAVEEAMEKAFPDYAVRRGFTSNIIIEHVYRRDGVAIDDVEQALDRAKANGVKNLLVQPTHLMNGYEYGDLVEELKSRESDFESVRIGAPLLTTDGDFAKVAEAMVKAVDASDGKTAVCYMGHGSAADANSIYARMQKVLTDAGHANYFVGTVEAAPTAEDLVKLVKEGGYEKVVLRPMMIVAGDHANNDMAGGEADSWKSVFTAAGFQVECQLNGLGELEEIRQLLAAHAGEAKPLGETGIAVQPNPESAKPAGGDKAEAPSAAGALADGVYAVTVDCKESMFKIDSCTLTVKDGRMTAALTLGSASFDRMMAGTAAQANVDASAAVEGAESGGKVTFILEVEALDQELSFAAHSVKKDAWYDRHLTFRSETAAAQ
;
A
#
# COMPACT_ATOMS: atom_id res chain seq x y z
N ILE A 1 -9.74 2.00 1.44
CA ILE A 1 -9.07 2.54 0.22
C ILE A 1 -8.95 1.47 -0.86
N LEU A 2 -8.86 0.20 -0.51
CA LEU A 2 -8.75 -0.93 -1.44
C LEU A 2 -9.94 -1.17 -2.39
N CYS A 3 -11.05 -0.48 -2.19
CA CYS A 3 -12.30 -0.76 -2.91
C CYS A 3 -12.49 -0.05 -4.26
N ARG A 4 -11.53 0.77 -4.72
CA ARG A 4 -11.65 1.45 -6.02
C ARG A 4 -11.03 0.69 -7.19
N TYR A 5 -10.34 -0.41 -6.93
CA TYR A 5 -9.60 -1.18 -7.94
C TYR A 5 -10.44 -2.05 -8.87
N MET A 6 -11.75 -2.10 -8.73
CA MET A 6 -12.57 -3.08 -9.45
C MET A 6 -13.20 -2.59 -10.74
N ASP A 7 -12.86 -1.39 -11.21
CA ASP A 7 -13.27 -0.95 -12.53
C ASP A 7 -12.07 -0.99 -13.49
N ASP A 8 -11.96 -2.07 -14.28
CA ASP A 8 -10.88 -2.26 -15.27
C ASP A 8 -10.71 -1.06 -16.21
N ALA A 9 -11.78 -0.30 -16.43
CA ALA A 9 -11.73 0.92 -17.23
C ALA A 9 -10.98 2.08 -16.56
N SER A 10 -10.75 2.04 -15.24
CA SER A 10 -10.11 3.15 -14.50
C SER A 10 -8.58 3.03 -14.38
N THR A 11 -7.99 1.89 -14.70
CA THR A 11 -6.57 1.60 -14.48
C THR A 11 -5.71 1.58 -15.74
N GLY A 12 -6.18 2.24 -16.79
CA GLY A 12 -5.46 2.38 -18.07
C GLY A 12 -5.76 1.27 -19.07
N VAL A 13 -5.12 1.33 -20.22
CA VAL A 13 -5.36 0.45 -21.36
C VAL A 13 -4.58 -0.86 -21.19
N ALA A 14 -5.23 -1.99 -21.49
CA ALA A 14 -4.56 -3.28 -21.52
C ALA A 14 -3.48 -3.30 -22.60
N TYR A 15 -2.26 -3.74 -22.27
CA TYR A 15 -1.19 -3.96 -23.23
C TYR A 15 -0.20 -5.03 -22.70
N THR A 16 0.61 -5.55 -23.60
CA THR A 16 1.65 -6.51 -23.23
C THR A 16 2.80 -5.78 -22.52
N ASP A 17 3.02 -6.09 -21.26
CA ASP A 17 4.18 -5.65 -20.49
C ASP A 17 5.23 -6.77 -20.45
N ASN A 18 6.49 -6.41 -20.24
CA ASN A 18 7.53 -7.38 -19.90
C ASN A 18 7.48 -7.61 -18.39
N PRO A 19 7.07 -8.78 -17.90
CA PRO A 19 7.02 -9.06 -16.47
C PRO A 19 8.41 -9.20 -15.84
N ARG A 20 9.47 -9.22 -16.66
CA ARG A 20 10.88 -9.37 -16.24
C ARG A 20 11.11 -10.58 -15.32
N ASN A 21 10.48 -11.69 -15.65
CA ASN A 21 10.59 -12.97 -14.93
C ASN A 21 11.02 -14.14 -15.85
N GLN A 22 11.73 -13.86 -16.96
CA GLN A 22 12.25 -14.88 -17.88
C GLN A 22 13.29 -15.75 -17.18
N ASP A 23 13.31 -17.03 -17.53
CA ASP A 23 14.28 -18.02 -17.07
C ASP A 23 15.57 -18.02 -17.90
N GLY A 24 16.57 -18.82 -17.49
CA GLY A 24 17.82 -19.00 -18.22
C GLY A 24 18.75 -17.80 -18.12
N ILE A 25 18.73 -17.09 -17.02
CA ILE A 25 19.65 -15.99 -16.69
C ILE A 25 20.97 -16.54 -16.13
N GLY A 26 21.99 -15.68 -16.05
CA GLY A 26 23.27 -16.05 -15.46
C GLY A 26 23.24 -16.15 -13.93
N GLU A 27 24.45 -16.19 -13.33
CA GLU A 27 24.60 -16.33 -11.88
C GLU A 27 24.33 -15.03 -11.09
N ASN A 28 24.18 -13.88 -11.77
CA ASN A 28 23.98 -12.58 -11.16
C ASN A 28 22.59 -12.06 -11.49
N GLU A 29 21.79 -11.77 -10.48
CA GLU A 29 20.46 -11.16 -10.60
C GLU A 29 20.37 -9.86 -9.81
N LEU A 30 19.79 -8.82 -10.41
CA LEU A 30 19.33 -7.62 -9.74
C LEU A 30 17.80 -7.64 -9.72
N LEU A 31 17.24 -7.93 -8.55
CA LEU A 31 15.79 -7.91 -8.32
C LEU A 31 15.36 -6.51 -7.90
N VAL A 32 14.59 -5.84 -8.74
CA VAL A 32 13.94 -4.56 -8.42
C VAL A 32 12.60 -4.87 -7.77
N VAL A 33 12.45 -4.49 -6.50
CA VAL A 33 11.23 -4.73 -5.73
C VAL A 33 10.44 -3.44 -5.57
N SER A 34 9.21 -3.44 -6.07
CA SER A 34 8.28 -2.31 -6.04
C SER A 34 6.95 -2.70 -5.42
N PHE A 35 6.22 -1.74 -4.84
CA PHE A 35 4.81 -1.96 -4.51
C PHE A 35 4.02 -2.33 -5.77
N GLY A 36 4.34 -1.68 -6.88
CA GLY A 36 3.70 -1.87 -8.16
C GLY A 36 2.61 -0.84 -8.45
N THR A 37 2.09 -0.92 -9.66
CA THR A 37 0.88 -0.19 -10.10
C THR A 37 0.18 -0.96 -11.20
N SER A 38 -1.15 -0.95 -11.19
CA SER A 38 -1.98 -1.52 -12.27
C SER A 38 -2.14 -0.58 -13.47
N PHE A 39 -1.79 0.70 -13.33
CA PHE A 39 -1.81 1.68 -14.42
C PHE A 39 -0.65 1.43 -15.39
N ASN A 40 -0.95 0.84 -16.56
CA ASN A 40 0.06 0.38 -17.52
C ASN A 40 0.97 1.49 -18.00
N ASP A 41 0.41 2.62 -18.43
CA ASP A 41 1.19 3.75 -18.92
C ASP A 41 2.12 4.30 -17.85
N ASN A 42 1.62 4.43 -16.63
CA ASN A 42 2.42 4.89 -15.50
C ASN A 42 3.49 3.86 -15.10
N ARG A 43 3.14 2.56 -15.08
CA ARG A 43 4.12 1.49 -14.79
C ARG A 43 5.30 1.53 -15.75
N ALA A 44 5.07 1.74 -17.04
CA ALA A 44 6.12 1.79 -18.04
C ALA A 44 7.11 2.94 -17.79
N VAL A 45 6.60 4.14 -17.50
CA VAL A 45 7.45 5.34 -17.34
C VAL A 45 8.02 5.52 -15.93
N THR A 46 7.58 4.72 -14.97
CA THR A 46 8.05 4.72 -13.57
C THR A 46 8.85 3.46 -13.25
N VAL A 47 8.20 2.37 -12.87
CA VAL A 47 8.86 1.11 -12.52
C VAL A 47 9.72 0.60 -13.67
N GLY A 48 9.18 0.55 -14.89
CA GLY A 48 9.91 0.14 -16.09
C GLY A 48 11.14 1.01 -16.34
N ALA A 49 11.01 2.32 -16.19
CA ALA A 49 12.14 3.23 -16.38
C ALA A 49 13.21 3.10 -15.28
N VAL A 50 12.84 2.77 -14.03
CA VAL A 50 13.79 2.41 -12.96
C VAL A 50 14.54 1.14 -13.34
N GLU A 51 13.84 0.10 -13.78
CA GLU A 51 14.43 -1.17 -14.20
C GLU A 51 15.39 -0.99 -15.38
N GLU A 52 15.04 -0.18 -16.38
CA GLU A 52 15.94 0.17 -17.48
C GLU A 52 17.19 0.94 -17.02
N ALA A 53 17.06 1.79 -16.01
CA ALA A 53 18.20 2.48 -15.42
C ALA A 53 19.13 1.48 -14.71
N MET A 54 18.56 0.47 -14.03
CA MET A 54 19.32 -0.62 -13.43
C MET A 54 20.05 -1.47 -14.49
N GLU A 55 19.40 -1.83 -15.59
CA GLU A 55 20.06 -2.56 -16.69
C GLU A 55 21.28 -1.82 -17.25
N LYS A 56 21.15 -0.50 -17.39
CA LYS A 56 22.27 0.35 -17.86
C LYS A 56 23.41 0.43 -16.85
N ALA A 57 23.07 0.52 -15.56
CA ALA A 57 24.05 0.66 -14.49
C ALA A 57 24.75 -0.66 -14.13
N PHE A 58 24.07 -1.80 -14.31
CA PHE A 58 24.53 -3.13 -13.92
C PHE A 58 24.47 -4.13 -15.07
N PRO A 59 25.27 -3.94 -16.14
CA PRO A 59 25.18 -4.76 -17.36
C PRO A 59 25.54 -6.25 -17.14
N ASP A 60 26.20 -6.58 -16.03
CA ASP A 60 26.57 -7.95 -15.65
C ASP A 60 25.48 -8.67 -14.84
N TYR A 61 24.35 -8.00 -14.58
CA TYR A 61 23.22 -8.52 -13.83
C TYR A 61 21.99 -8.67 -14.74
N ALA A 62 21.26 -9.77 -14.59
CA ALA A 62 19.92 -9.88 -15.15
C ALA A 62 18.94 -9.10 -14.26
N VAL A 63 18.30 -8.06 -14.80
CA VAL A 63 17.35 -7.25 -14.05
C VAL A 63 15.98 -7.91 -14.05
N ARG A 64 15.44 -8.13 -12.86
CA ARG A 64 14.14 -8.78 -12.59
C ARG A 64 13.21 -7.85 -11.85
N ARG A 65 11.93 -8.19 -11.91
CA ARG A 65 10.84 -7.48 -11.22
C ARG A 65 10.23 -8.37 -10.16
N GLY A 66 9.99 -7.80 -8.96
CA GLY A 66 9.11 -8.34 -7.94
C GLY A 66 8.16 -7.27 -7.44
N PHE A 67 6.88 -7.60 -7.24
CA PHE A 67 5.92 -6.69 -6.62
C PHE A 67 5.57 -7.16 -5.21
N THR A 68 5.32 -6.19 -4.31
CA THR A 68 4.88 -6.49 -2.94
C THR A 68 3.34 -6.53 -2.84
N SER A 69 2.61 -5.92 -3.76
CA SER A 69 1.15 -5.87 -3.74
C SER A 69 0.52 -6.98 -4.56
N ASN A 70 0.02 -8.02 -3.90
CA ASN A 70 -0.71 -9.12 -4.53
C ASN A 70 -1.96 -8.65 -5.29
N ILE A 71 -2.63 -7.61 -4.79
CA ILE A 71 -3.82 -7.04 -5.44
C ILE A 71 -3.46 -6.48 -6.82
N ILE A 72 -2.34 -5.76 -6.92
CA ILE A 72 -1.86 -5.22 -8.19
C ILE A 72 -1.45 -6.34 -9.13
N ILE A 73 -0.74 -7.35 -8.64
CA ILE A 73 -0.33 -8.52 -9.42
C ILE A 73 -1.54 -9.22 -10.02
N GLU A 74 -2.54 -9.51 -9.18
CA GLU A 74 -3.76 -10.19 -9.61
C GLU A 74 -4.57 -9.35 -10.61
N HIS A 75 -4.70 -8.03 -10.37
CA HIS A 75 -5.40 -7.13 -11.27
C HIS A 75 -4.74 -7.09 -12.66
N VAL A 76 -3.41 -6.92 -12.71
CA VAL A 76 -2.65 -6.94 -13.97
C VAL A 76 -2.80 -8.28 -14.69
N TYR A 77 -2.73 -9.39 -13.96
CA TYR A 77 -2.90 -10.71 -14.55
C TYR A 77 -4.31 -10.90 -15.14
N ARG A 78 -5.35 -10.53 -14.41
CA ARG A 78 -6.73 -10.67 -14.89
C ARG A 78 -7.03 -9.81 -16.11
N ARG A 79 -6.55 -8.56 -16.13
CA ARG A 79 -6.81 -7.63 -17.23
C ARG A 79 -5.93 -7.90 -18.45
N ASP A 80 -4.63 -8.12 -18.23
CA ASP A 80 -3.62 -8.12 -19.30
C ASP A 80 -3.08 -9.52 -19.61
N GLY A 81 -3.32 -10.52 -18.77
CA GLY A 81 -2.71 -11.84 -18.86
C GLY A 81 -1.20 -11.84 -18.54
N VAL A 82 -0.68 -10.77 -17.94
CA VAL A 82 0.73 -10.61 -17.60
C VAL A 82 0.97 -11.10 -16.17
N ALA A 83 1.73 -12.18 -16.03
CA ALA A 83 2.11 -12.75 -14.74
C ALA A 83 3.36 -12.02 -14.21
N ILE A 84 3.18 -11.17 -13.20
CA ILE A 84 4.27 -10.52 -12.46
C ILE A 84 4.52 -11.34 -11.21
N ASP A 85 5.78 -11.64 -10.89
CA ASP A 85 6.14 -12.38 -9.68
C ASP A 85 5.96 -11.47 -8.43
N ASP A 86 5.41 -12.02 -7.36
CA ASP A 86 5.61 -11.47 -6.02
C ASP A 86 7.04 -11.73 -5.53
N VAL A 87 7.39 -11.27 -4.33
CA VAL A 87 8.76 -11.40 -3.82
C VAL A 87 9.14 -12.86 -3.61
N GLU A 88 8.24 -13.70 -3.07
CA GLU A 88 8.49 -15.13 -2.84
C GLU A 88 8.69 -15.86 -4.17
N GLN A 89 7.82 -15.64 -5.15
CA GLN A 89 7.92 -16.22 -6.49
C GLN A 89 9.19 -15.78 -7.23
N ALA A 90 9.59 -14.50 -7.09
CA ALA A 90 10.83 -13.99 -7.66
C ALA A 90 12.06 -14.69 -7.06
N LEU A 91 12.09 -14.89 -5.73
CA LEU A 91 13.18 -15.60 -5.06
C LEU A 91 13.21 -17.10 -5.41
N ASP A 92 12.06 -17.75 -5.52
CA ASP A 92 11.97 -19.14 -5.98
C ASP A 92 12.51 -19.29 -7.42
N ARG A 93 12.15 -18.35 -8.28
CA ARG A 93 12.65 -18.31 -9.67
C ARG A 93 14.16 -18.05 -9.72
N ALA A 94 14.68 -17.11 -8.91
CA ALA A 94 16.11 -16.85 -8.82
C ALA A 94 16.88 -18.12 -8.42
N LYS A 95 16.40 -18.83 -7.39
CA LYS A 95 16.96 -20.11 -6.97
C LYS A 95 16.91 -21.16 -8.06
N ALA A 96 15.77 -21.31 -8.74
CA ALA A 96 15.59 -22.27 -9.84
C ALA A 96 16.50 -21.96 -11.04
N ASN A 97 16.77 -20.69 -11.30
CA ASN A 97 17.72 -20.23 -12.33
C ASN A 97 19.20 -20.44 -11.97
N GLY A 98 19.51 -20.85 -10.72
CA GLY A 98 20.87 -21.04 -10.26
C GLY A 98 21.62 -19.73 -9.99
N VAL A 99 20.89 -18.67 -9.64
CA VAL A 99 21.48 -17.39 -9.21
C VAL A 99 22.34 -17.62 -7.98
N LYS A 100 23.55 -17.07 -8.00
CA LYS A 100 24.49 -17.09 -6.88
C LYS A 100 24.57 -15.74 -6.17
N ASN A 101 24.58 -14.68 -6.98
CA ASN A 101 24.72 -13.32 -6.46
C ASN A 101 23.39 -12.57 -6.69
N LEU A 102 22.63 -12.43 -5.61
CA LEU A 102 21.38 -11.70 -5.61
C LEU A 102 21.61 -10.28 -5.07
N LEU A 103 21.35 -9.29 -5.91
CA LEU A 103 21.30 -7.88 -5.55
C LEU A 103 19.85 -7.42 -5.56
N VAL A 104 19.34 -6.91 -4.45
CA VAL A 104 17.95 -6.45 -4.35
C VAL A 104 17.93 -4.94 -4.20
N GLN A 105 17.17 -4.26 -5.08
CA GLN A 105 16.93 -2.82 -4.96
C GLN A 105 15.46 -2.55 -4.75
N PRO A 106 15.05 -2.16 -3.53
CA PRO A 106 13.69 -1.69 -3.29
C PRO A 106 13.48 -0.30 -3.92
N THR A 107 12.30 -0.08 -4.48
CA THR A 107 11.87 1.27 -4.93
C THR A 107 11.05 1.98 -3.84
N HIS A 108 10.93 1.40 -2.66
CA HIS A 108 10.22 1.99 -1.53
C HIS A 108 10.78 3.37 -1.19
N LEU A 109 9.88 4.28 -0.81
CA LEU A 109 10.27 5.65 -0.46
C LEU A 109 11.04 5.69 0.86
N MET A 110 10.69 4.81 1.79
CA MET A 110 11.19 4.78 3.17
C MET A 110 11.38 3.34 3.68
N ASN A 111 12.04 3.21 4.83
CA ASN A 111 12.15 1.96 5.59
C ASN A 111 10.89 1.71 6.45
N GLY A 112 9.72 1.69 5.82
CA GLY A 112 8.44 1.34 6.45
C GLY A 112 8.24 -0.18 6.59
N TYR A 113 7.00 -0.58 6.87
CA TYR A 113 6.65 -1.98 7.07
C TYR A 113 6.97 -2.86 5.85
N GLU A 114 6.68 -2.39 4.64
CA GLU A 114 6.96 -3.15 3.41
C GLU A 114 8.46 -3.41 3.19
N TYR A 115 9.32 -2.44 3.53
CA TYR A 115 10.76 -2.66 3.51
C TYR A 115 11.18 -3.68 4.58
N GLY A 116 10.54 -3.63 5.74
CA GLY A 116 10.74 -4.61 6.81
C GLY A 116 10.39 -6.02 6.37
N ASP A 117 9.21 -6.21 5.78
CA ASP A 117 8.75 -7.49 5.25
C ASP A 117 9.71 -8.03 4.18
N LEU A 118 10.14 -7.19 3.26
CA LEU A 118 11.14 -7.57 2.25
C LEU A 118 12.44 -8.05 2.88
N VAL A 119 12.96 -7.36 3.89
CA VAL A 119 14.20 -7.76 4.58
C VAL A 119 14.03 -9.10 5.29
N GLU A 120 12.89 -9.34 5.95
CA GLU A 120 12.62 -10.62 6.63
C GLU A 120 12.47 -11.76 5.62
N GLU A 121 11.81 -11.53 4.48
CA GLU A 121 11.70 -12.51 3.40
C GLU A 121 13.08 -12.88 2.85
N LEU A 122 13.93 -11.89 2.56
CA LEU A 122 15.29 -12.11 2.10
C LEU A 122 16.14 -12.88 3.12
N LYS A 123 16.02 -12.58 4.41
CA LYS A 123 16.72 -13.33 5.48
C LYS A 123 16.31 -14.80 5.51
N SER A 124 15.02 -15.08 5.32
CA SER A 124 14.49 -16.46 5.33
C SER A 124 15.09 -17.30 4.20
N ARG A 125 15.51 -16.66 3.11
CA ARG A 125 16.00 -17.27 1.86
C ARG A 125 17.50 -17.03 1.61
N GLU A 126 18.20 -16.36 2.54
CA GLU A 126 19.62 -16.00 2.35
C GLU A 126 20.52 -17.20 2.04
N SER A 127 20.25 -18.36 2.66
CA SER A 127 21.00 -19.59 2.42
C SER A 127 20.82 -20.21 1.02
N ASP A 128 19.88 -19.74 0.24
CA ASP A 128 19.66 -20.20 -1.13
C ASP A 128 20.68 -19.63 -2.13
N PHE A 129 21.45 -18.61 -1.73
CA PHE A 129 22.38 -17.86 -2.57
C PHE A 129 23.78 -17.80 -1.95
N GLU A 130 24.81 -17.58 -2.77
CA GLU A 130 26.18 -17.36 -2.28
C GLU A 130 26.35 -15.95 -1.69
N SER A 131 25.58 -14.97 -2.20
CA SER A 131 25.58 -13.59 -1.75
C SER A 131 24.21 -12.95 -1.92
N VAL A 132 23.69 -12.35 -0.85
CA VAL A 132 22.47 -11.52 -0.89
C VAL A 132 22.82 -10.12 -0.37
N ARG A 133 22.60 -9.10 -1.21
CA ARG A 133 22.82 -7.70 -0.85
C ARG A 133 21.54 -6.90 -1.14
N ILE A 134 21.27 -5.90 -0.31
CA ILE A 134 20.11 -5.02 -0.45
C ILE A 134 20.54 -3.56 -0.47
N GLY A 135 20.00 -2.80 -1.41
CA GLY A 135 20.11 -1.35 -1.48
C GLY A 135 19.18 -0.65 -0.51
N ALA A 136 19.49 0.61 -0.22
CA ALA A 136 18.67 1.44 0.65
C ALA A 136 17.36 1.87 -0.03
N PRO A 137 16.27 2.13 0.73
CA PRO A 137 15.11 2.88 0.25
C PRO A 137 15.50 4.29 -0.20
N LEU A 138 14.65 4.92 -1.00
CA LEU A 138 14.97 6.20 -1.65
C LEU A 138 15.38 7.30 -0.65
N LEU A 139 14.67 7.44 0.47
CA LEU A 139 14.88 8.49 1.47
C LEU A 139 15.51 7.92 2.75
N THR A 140 16.82 7.72 2.74
CA THR A 140 17.57 7.14 3.85
C THR A 140 18.48 8.18 4.52
N THR A 141 19.28 8.90 3.75
CA THR A 141 20.28 9.87 4.25
C THR A 141 19.85 11.33 4.02
N ASP A 142 20.49 12.28 4.71
CA ASP A 142 20.28 13.72 4.46
C ASP A 142 20.58 14.10 2.99
N GLY A 143 21.58 13.44 2.40
CA GLY A 143 21.93 13.62 1.00
C GLY A 143 20.84 13.19 0.04
N ASP A 144 20.11 12.11 0.36
CA ASP A 144 18.99 11.63 -0.44
C ASP A 144 17.82 12.61 -0.38
N PHE A 145 17.49 13.09 0.82
CA PHE A 145 16.45 14.12 0.98
C PHE A 145 16.76 15.38 0.18
N ALA A 146 18.00 15.85 0.19
CA ALA A 146 18.41 17.03 -0.58
C ALA A 146 18.26 16.80 -2.09
N LYS A 147 18.76 15.66 -2.61
CA LYS A 147 18.66 15.31 -4.04
C LYS A 147 17.21 15.14 -4.50
N VAL A 148 16.38 14.47 -3.69
CA VAL A 148 14.97 14.27 -4.01
C VAL A 148 14.21 15.60 -3.99
N ALA A 149 14.45 16.46 -2.99
CA ALA A 149 13.88 17.80 -2.93
C ALA A 149 14.24 18.64 -4.16
N GLU A 150 15.50 18.62 -4.59
CA GLU A 150 15.95 19.31 -5.81
C GLU A 150 15.24 18.77 -7.06
N ALA A 151 15.12 17.45 -7.20
CA ALA A 151 14.40 16.81 -8.30
C ALA A 151 12.91 17.18 -8.29
N MET A 152 12.27 17.20 -7.11
CA MET A 152 10.87 17.61 -6.95
C MET A 152 10.66 19.08 -7.38
N VAL A 153 11.55 19.97 -6.97
CA VAL A 153 11.47 21.40 -7.33
C VAL A 153 11.69 21.60 -8.83
N LYS A 154 12.68 20.92 -9.41
CA LYS A 154 12.96 20.98 -10.85
C LYS A 154 11.80 20.45 -11.71
N ALA A 155 11.05 19.50 -11.20
CA ALA A 155 9.95 18.85 -11.92
C ALA A 155 8.72 19.76 -12.13
N VAL A 156 8.56 20.82 -11.34
CA VAL A 156 7.42 21.75 -11.42
C VAL A 156 7.91 23.18 -11.32
N ASP A 157 7.81 23.94 -12.42
CA ASP A 157 8.09 25.39 -12.37
C ASP A 157 6.94 26.14 -11.68
N ALA A 158 7.21 26.66 -10.51
CA ALA A 158 6.32 27.50 -9.72
C ALA A 158 6.98 28.82 -9.30
N SER A 159 7.82 29.36 -10.18
CA SER A 159 8.59 30.59 -9.96
C SER A 159 7.78 31.89 -10.11
N ASP A 160 6.49 31.78 -10.49
CA ASP A 160 5.59 32.92 -10.74
C ASP A 160 5.17 33.69 -9.47
N GLY A 161 5.50 33.17 -8.29
CA GLY A 161 5.13 33.75 -6.99
C GLY A 161 3.65 33.62 -6.63
N LYS A 162 2.84 32.93 -7.44
CA LYS A 162 1.40 32.73 -7.25
C LYS A 162 0.99 31.27 -7.16
N THR A 163 1.88 30.38 -7.55
CA THR A 163 1.64 28.94 -7.56
C THR A 163 2.25 28.26 -6.35
N ALA A 164 1.43 27.51 -5.61
CA ALA A 164 1.87 26.54 -4.63
C ALA A 164 1.94 25.15 -5.27
N VAL A 165 2.95 24.35 -4.90
CA VAL A 165 3.07 22.95 -5.30
C VAL A 165 2.83 22.09 -4.07
N CYS A 166 1.80 21.24 -4.11
CA CYS A 166 1.46 20.33 -3.03
C CYS A 166 1.75 18.89 -3.45
N TYR A 167 2.76 18.31 -2.82
CA TYR A 167 3.12 16.92 -3.00
C TYR A 167 2.33 16.03 -2.06
N MET A 168 1.67 15.01 -2.63
CA MET A 168 0.86 14.03 -1.90
C MET A 168 1.64 12.73 -1.70
N GLY A 169 2.02 12.46 -0.46
CA GLY A 169 2.53 11.15 -0.05
C GLY A 169 1.40 10.20 0.34
N HIS A 170 1.70 8.90 0.45
CA HIS A 170 0.74 7.92 0.94
C HIS A 170 0.40 8.17 2.41
N GLY A 171 1.39 8.31 3.25
CA GLY A 171 1.28 8.27 4.70
C GLY A 171 1.51 6.86 5.23
N SER A 172 1.83 6.74 6.50
CA SER A 172 2.07 5.46 7.17
C SER A 172 1.82 5.58 8.66
N ALA A 173 1.35 4.51 9.29
CA ALA A 173 1.30 4.37 10.74
C ALA A 173 2.69 4.07 11.35
N ALA A 174 3.68 3.71 10.51
CA ALA A 174 5.05 3.45 10.95
C ALA A 174 5.77 4.74 11.37
N ASP A 175 6.79 4.62 12.22
CA ASP A 175 7.68 5.74 12.60
C ASP A 175 8.32 6.41 11.37
N ALA A 176 8.49 5.64 10.29
CA ALA A 176 8.96 6.10 9.00
C ALA A 176 8.10 7.23 8.39
N ASN A 177 6.85 7.43 8.85
CA ASN A 177 5.99 8.55 8.43
C ASN A 177 6.65 9.93 8.64
N SER A 178 7.61 10.03 9.55
CA SER A 178 8.38 11.25 9.82
C SER A 178 9.15 11.79 8.60
N ILE A 179 9.33 10.98 7.54
CA ILE A 179 10.00 11.43 6.30
C ILE A 179 9.28 12.60 5.62
N TYR A 180 7.96 12.66 5.71
CA TYR A 180 7.17 13.73 5.08
C TYR A 180 7.44 15.08 5.75
N ALA A 181 7.45 15.12 7.08
CA ALA A 181 7.84 16.32 7.83
C ALA A 181 9.30 16.72 7.57
N ARG A 182 10.20 15.72 7.45
CA ARG A 182 11.62 15.95 7.11
C ARG A 182 11.77 16.52 5.70
N MET A 183 11.05 15.99 4.71
CA MET A 183 11.05 16.53 3.34
C MET A 183 10.52 17.97 3.30
N GLN A 184 9.42 18.25 4.01
CA GLN A 184 8.91 19.60 4.14
C GLN A 184 9.97 20.55 4.70
N LYS A 185 10.69 20.12 5.75
CA LYS A 185 11.76 20.93 6.34
C LYS A 185 12.89 21.19 5.34
N VAL A 186 13.32 20.17 4.60
CA VAL A 186 14.38 20.31 3.59
C VAL A 186 13.99 21.30 2.50
N LEU A 187 12.77 21.23 1.99
CA LEU A 187 12.24 22.18 0.99
C LEU A 187 12.22 23.61 1.56
N THR A 188 11.77 23.78 2.79
CA THR A 188 11.68 25.09 3.46
C THR A 188 13.06 25.68 3.70
N ASP A 189 14.00 24.90 4.22
CA ASP A 189 15.38 25.33 4.50
C ASP A 189 16.15 25.70 3.22
N ALA A 190 15.80 25.04 2.08
CA ALA A 190 16.34 25.36 0.76
C ALA A 190 15.68 26.62 0.12
N GLY A 191 14.72 27.25 0.79
CA GLY A 191 14.06 28.49 0.32
C GLY A 191 12.83 28.25 -0.56
N HIS A 192 12.34 27.01 -0.68
CA HIS A 192 11.16 26.64 -1.48
C HIS A 192 9.88 26.73 -0.64
N ALA A 193 9.53 27.92 -0.17
CA ALA A 193 8.41 28.15 0.73
C ALA A 193 7.03 27.89 0.11
N ASN A 194 6.95 27.80 -1.21
CA ASN A 194 5.72 27.49 -1.97
C ASN A 194 5.56 25.99 -2.30
N TYR A 195 6.42 25.13 -1.76
CA TYR A 195 6.33 23.67 -1.88
C TYR A 195 5.88 23.07 -0.56
N PHE A 196 4.82 22.29 -0.61
CA PHE A 196 4.17 21.68 0.55
C PHE A 196 4.11 20.16 0.40
N VAL A 197 4.23 19.44 1.51
CA VAL A 197 4.14 17.98 1.56
C VAL A 197 3.04 17.59 2.54
N GLY A 198 2.09 16.81 2.07
CA GLY A 198 1.04 16.20 2.88
C GLY A 198 0.85 14.74 2.52
N THR A 199 -0.12 14.08 3.16
CA THR A 199 -0.37 12.64 3.00
C THR A 199 -1.85 12.31 2.88
N VAL A 200 -2.16 11.16 2.27
CA VAL A 200 -3.53 10.65 2.14
C VAL A 200 -4.00 10.04 3.47
N GLU A 201 -3.17 9.22 4.10
CA GLU A 201 -3.57 8.38 5.24
C GLU A 201 -3.06 8.89 6.59
N ALA A 202 -2.30 9.99 6.60
CA ALA A 202 -1.72 10.57 7.81
C ALA A 202 -1.75 12.11 7.77
N ALA A 203 -1.15 12.76 8.73
CA ALA A 203 -0.97 14.22 8.73
C ALA A 203 0.40 14.60 8.12
N PRO A 204 0.47 15.79 7.46
CA PRO A 204 -0.60 16.76 7.19
C PRO A 204 -1.59 16.30 6.13
N THR A 205 -2.88 16.61 6.32
CA THR A 205 -3.95 16.30 5.37
C THR A 205 -4.07 17.38 4.27
N ALA A 206 -4.96 17.15 3.29
CA ALA A 206 -5.28 18.17 2.27
C ALA A 206 -5.79 19.47 2.91
N GLU A 207 -6.64 19.38 3.93
CA GLU A 207 -7.21 20.52 4.65
C GLU A 207 -6.14 21.30 5.42
N ASP A 208 -5.13 20.62 5.94
CA ASP A 208 -4.01 21.31 6.60
C ASP A 208 -3.18 22.08 5.59
N LEU A 209 -2.92 21.49 4.42
CA LEU A 209 -2.23 22.20 3.34
C LEU A 209 -3.04 23.36 2.79
N VAL A 210 -4.37 23.25 2.65
CA VAL A 210 -5.25 24.37 2.26
C VAL A 210 -5.04 25.59 3.16
N LYS A 211 -4.90 25.39 4.47
CA LYS A 211 -4.63 26.49 5.41
C LYS A 211 -3.29 27.17 5.12
N LEU A 212 -2.22 26.38 4.97
CA LEU A 212 -0.87 26.87 4.69
C LEU A 212 -0.78 27.61 3.34
N VAL A 213 -1.42 27.07 2.29
CA VAL A 213 -1.45 27.66 0.96
C VAL A 213 -2.21 28.99 0.98
N LYS A 214 -3.34 29.11 1.74
CA LYS A 214 -4.06 30.38 1.94
C LYS A 214 -3.22 31.40 2.68
N GLU A 215 -2.56 30.98 3.76
CA GLU A 215 -1.67 31.87 4.53
C GLU A 215 -0.51 32.42 3.69
N GLY A 216 0.00 31.60 2.75
CA GLY A 216 1.03 32.00 1.78
C GLY A 216 0.53 32.95 0.68
N GLY A 217 -0.80 33.13 0.56
CA GLY A 217 -1.39 34.05 -0.44
C GLY A 217 -1.34 33.53 -1.89
N TYR A 218 -1.22 32.21 -2.09
CA TYR A 218 -1.19 31.60 -3.42
C TYR A 218 -2.58 31.56 -4.05
N GLU A 219 -2.63 31.60 -5.39
CA GLU A 219 -3.86 31.61 -6.18
C GLU A 219 -4.07 30.27 -6.92
N LYS A 220 -2.96 29.62 -7.32
CA LYS A 220 -2.94 28.35 -8.04
C LYS A 220 -2.25 27.26 -7.22
N VAL A 221 -2.75 26.04 -7.36
CA VAL A 221 -2.15 24.85 -6.74
C VAL A 221 -1.86 23.80 -7.81
N VAL A 222 -0.62 23.32 -7.83
CA VAL A 222 -0.23 22.13 -8.58
C VAL A 222 -0.16 20.95 -7.60
N LEU A 223 -0.95 19.92 -7.84
CA LEU A 223 -0.93 18.68 -7.09
C LEU A 223 -0.09 17.63 -7.80
N ARG A 224 0.80 16.96 -7.09
CA ARG A 224 1.66 15.91 -7.64
C ARG A 224 1.93 14.83 -6.60
N PRO A 225 2.03 13.52 -6.98
CA PRO A 225 2.35 12.48 -6.01
C PRO A 225 3.81 12.54 -5.57
N MET A 226 4.07 12.38 -4.26
CA MET A 226 5.37 12.06 -3.68
C MET A 226 5.42 10.54 -3.48
N MET A 227 5.31 9.81 -4.58
CA MET A 227 5.35 8.35 -4.66
C MET A 227 6.11 7.96 -5.93
N ILE A 228 6.71 6.78 -5.95
CA ILE A 228 7.45 6.29 -7.13
C ILE A 228 6.53 6.22 -8.35
N VAL A 229 5.29 5.76 -8.15
CA VAL A 229 4.26 5.62 -9.17
C VAL A 229 3.13 6.63 -8.98
N ALA A 230 2.42 6.98 -10.04
CA ALA A 230 1.14 7.68 -9.99
C ALA A 230 0.01 6.67 -10.23
N GLY A 231 -0.21 5.81 -9.25
CA GLY A 231 -1.23 4.76 -9.26
C GLY A 231 -2.60 5.25 -8.76
N ASP A 232 -3.30 4.38 -8.04
CA ASP A 232 -4.66 4.62 -7.56
C ASP A 232 -4.81 5.90 -6.74
N HIS A 233 -3.98 6.08 -5.72
CA HIS A 233 -4.02 7.29 -4.89
C HIS A 233 -3.85 8.59 -5.70
N ALA A 234 -2.97 8.60 -6.69
CA ALA A 234 -2.79 9.79 -7.53
C ALA A 234 -4.00 10.04 -8.43
N ASN A 235 -4.62 8.99 -8.97
CA ASN A 235 -5.76 9.11 -9.87
C ASN A 235 -7.08 9.36 -9.15
N ASN A 236 -7.27 8.79 -7.97
CA ASN A 236 -8.53 8.86 -7.22
C ASN A 236 -8.46 9.85 -6.05
N ASP A 237 -7.54 9.65 -5.09
CA ASP A 237 -7.50 10.49 -3.89
C ASP A 237 -6.91 11.88 -4.16
N MET A 238 -5.99 12.01 -5.14
CA MET A 238 -5.44 13.31 -5.53
C MET A 238 -6.29 13.98 -6.61
N ALA A 239 -6.47 13.33 -7.76
CA ALA A 239 -7.03 13.95 -8.98
C ALA A 239 -8.48 13.56 -9.26
N GLY A 240 -9.09 12.67 -8.46
CA GLY A 240 -10.44 12.18 -8.63
C GLY A 240 -11.52 13.25 -8.49
N GLY A 241 -12.75 12.86 -8.83
CA GLY A 241 -13.92 13.75 -8.76
C GLY A 241 -14.70 13.68 -7.45
N GLU A 242 -14.31 12.81 -6.51
CA GLU A 242 -14.99 12.68 -5.21
C GLU A 242 -14.75 13.91 -4.34
N ALA A 243 -15.68 14.20 -3.43
CA ALA A 243 -15.64 15.42 -2.63
C ALA A 243 -14.42 15.51 -1.70
N ASP A 244 -13.87 14.38 -1.30
CA ASP A 244 -12.71 14.20 -0.44
C ASP A 244 -11.38 14.11 -1.19
N SER A 245 -11.39 14.11 -2.53
CA SER A 245 -10.16 14.17 -3.31
C SER A 245 -9.45 15.51 -3.07
N TRP A 246 -8.12 15.49 -3.08
CA TRP A 246 -7.32 16.72 -2.93
C TRP A 246 -7.73 17.80 -3.92
N LYS A 247 -7.93 17.43 -5.18
CA LYS A 247 -8.44 18.34 -6.22
C LYS A 247 -9.74 19.01 -5.82
N SER A 248 -10.71 18.25 -5.32
CA SER A 248 -12.02 18.77 -4.90
C SER A 248 -11.90 19.67 -3.67
N VAL A 249 -11.10 19.27 -2.67
CA VAL A 249 -10.84 20.03 -1.45
C VAL A 249 -10.19 21.37 -1.76
N PHE A 250 -9.13 21.41 -2.59
CA PHE A 250 -8.47 22.65 -2.97
C PHE A 250 -9.36 23.52 -3.88
N THR A 251 -10.13 22.92 -4.79
CA THR A 251 -11.09 23.65 -5.64
C THR A 251 -12.19 24.30 -4.81
N ALA A 252 -12.79 23.55 -3.85
CA ALA A 252 -13.79 24.08 -2.92
C ALA A 252 -13.23 25.21 -2.04
N ALA A 253 -11.93 25.20 -1.76
CA ALA A 253 -11.24 26.26 -1.03
C ALA A 253 -10.98 27.52 -1.87
N GLY A 254 -11.27 27.50 -3.19
CA GLY A 254 -11.21 28.64 -4.10
C GLY A 254 -9.95 28.73 -4.95
N PHE A 255 -9.11 27.69 -4.96
CA PHE A 255 -7.87 27.67 -5.78
C PHE A 255 -8.13 27.21 -7.22
N GLN A 256 -7.27 27.67 -8.14
CA GLN A 256 -7.13 27.03 -9.43
C GLN A 256 -6.24 25.80 -9.26
N VAL A 257 -6.76 24.60 -9.57
CA VAL A 257 -6.06 23.35 -9.33
C VAL A 257 -5.65 22.69 -10.63
N GLU A 258 -4.36 22.33 -10.71
CA GLU A 258 -3.77 21.50 -11.74
C GLU A 258 -3.26 20.20 -11.11
N CYS A 259 -3.62 19.05 -11.68
CA CYS A 259 -3.10 17.75 -11.22
C CYS A 259 -2.10 17.20 -12.24
N GLN A 260 -0.90 16.87 -11.77
CA GLN A 260 0.14 16.22 -12.55
C GLN A 260 0.31 14.77 -12.07
N LEU A 261 -0.14 13.83 -12.87
CA LEU A 261 -0.11 12.38 -12.58
C LEU A 261 1.24 11.77 -12.96
N ASN A 262 2.32 12.35 -12.45
CA ASN A 262 3.69 11.95 -12.73
C ASN A 262 4.35 11.44 -11.44
N GLY A 263 4.68 10.14 -11.40
CA GLY A 263 5.39 9.54 -10.27
C GLY A 263 6.86 9.98 -10.20
N LEU A 264 7.47 9.87 -9.01
CA LEU A 264 8.89 10.19 -8.84
C LEU A 264 9.81 9.32 -9.71
N GLY A 265 9.40 8.08 -10.03
CA GLY A 265 10.16 7.17 -10.89
C GLY A 265 10.35 7.67 -12.33
N GLU A 266 9.54 8.66 -12.78
CA GLU A 266 9.71 9.32 -14.06
C GLU A 266 10.92 10.25 -14.10
N LEU A 267 11.40 10.71 -12.93
CA LEU A 267 12.51 11.64 -12.83
C LEU A 267 13.85 10.91 -12.96
N GLU A 268 14.70 11.36 -13.85
CA GLU A 268 16.01 10.75 -14.10
C GLU A 268 16.88 10.77 -12.84
N GLU A 269 16.85 11.86 -12.09
CA GLU A 269 17.60 12.04 -10.85
C GLU A 269 17.22 10.98 -9.80
N ILE A 270 15.94 10.61 -9.74
CA ILE A 270 15.43 9.58 -8.83
C ILE A 270 15.93 8.20 -9.26
N ARG A 271 15.87 7.89 -10.56
CA ARG A 271 16.38 6.61 -11.10
C ARG A 271 17.89 6.47 -10.88
N GLN A 272 18.64 7.56 -11.07
CA GLN A 272 20.08 7.59 -10.80
C GLN A 272 20.40 7.38 -9.31
N LEU A 273 19.58 7.97 -8.42
CA LEU A 273 19.74 7.80 -6.97
C LEU A 273 19.48 6.35 -6.55
N LEU A 274 18.42 5.72 -7.05
CA LEU A 274 18.14 4.31 -6.80
C LEU A 274 19.26 3.40 -7.36
N ALA A 275 19.81 3.70 -8.54
CA ALA A 275 20.95 2.96 -9.09
C ALA A 275 22.22 3.14 -8.23
N ALA A 276 22.43 4.33 -7.67
CA ALA A 276 23.53 4.55 -6.72
C ALA A 276 23.33 3.70 -5.44
N HIS A 277 22.10 3.65 -4.90
CA HIS A 277 21.79 2.80 -3.74
C HIS A 277 22.02 1.32 -4.02
N ALA A 278 21.66 0.84 -5.22
CA ALA A 278 21.97 -0.53 -5.65
C ALA A 278 23.50 -0.77 -5.72
N GLY A 279 24.28 0.20 -6.19
CA GLY A 279 25.74 0.15 -6.22
C GLY A 279 26.37 0.11 -4.81
N GLU A 280 25.71 0.72 -3.83
CA GLU A 280 26.13 0.78 -2.43
C GLU A 280 25.49 -0.33 -1.57
N ALA A 281 24.77 -1.27 -2.20
CA ALA A 281 24.05 -2.35 -1.52
C ALA A 281 24.98 -3.17 -0.60
N LYS A 282 24.46 -3.52 0.56
CA LYS A 282 25.19 -4.23 1.62
C LYS A 282 24.55 -5.58 1.94
N PRO A 283 25.31 -6.52 2.53
CA PRO A 283 24.75 -7.72 3.12
C PRO A 283 23.60 -7.38 4.09
N LEU A 284 22.62 -8.26 4.22
CA LEU A 284 21.37 -7.99 4.99
C LEU A 284 21.63 -7.53 6.43
N GLY A 285 22.61 -8.10 7.12
CA GLY A 285 22.95 -7.73 8.49
C GLY A 285 23.79 -6.43 8.64
N GLU A 286 24.25 -5.84 7.54
CA GLU A 286 25.23 -4.74 7.54
C GLU A 286 24.68 -3.42 6.99
N THR A 287 23.40 -3.36 6.65
CA THR A 287 22.78 -2.17 6.03
C THR A 287 22.82 -0.94 6.94
N GLY A 288 22.80 -1.13 8.26
CA GLY A 288 22.65 -0.07 9.25
C GLY A 288 21.28 0.60 9.24
N ILE A 289 20.35 0.11 8.40
CA ILE A 289 18.96 0.58 8.33
C ILE A 289 18.14 -0.22 9.35
N ALA A 290 17.49 0.48 10.28
CA ALA A 290 16.62 -0.16 11.25
C ALA A 290 15.42 -0.77 10.53
N VAL A 291 15.23 -2.08 10.65
CA VAL A 291 14.05 -2.77 10.11
C VAL A 291 12.89 -2.49 11.05
N GLN A 292 11.78 -2.05 10.50
CA GLN A 292 10.53 -1.87 11.25
C GLN A 292 9.69 -3.12 11.07
N PRO A 293 9.49 -3.93 12.14
CA PRO A 293 8.63 -5.09 12.04
C PRO A 293 7.21 -4.64 11.72
N ASN A 294 6.64 -5.24 10.70
CA ASN A 294 5.24 -5.04 10.38
C ASN A 294 4.40 -5.78 11.42
N PRO A 295 3.59 -5.10 12.24
CA PRO A 295 2.77 -5.77 13.24
C PRO A 295 1.75 -6.74 12.62
N GLU A 296 1.47 -6.59 11.31
CA GLU A 296 0.54 -7.43 10.57
C GLU A 296 1.22 -8.64 9.92
N SER A 297 2.53 -8.59 9.67
CA SER A 297 3.31 -9.68 9.04
C SER A 297 3.94 -10.64 10.04
N ALA A 298 3.77 -10.45 11.33
CA ALA A 298 4.31 -11.34 12.35
C ALA A 298 3.70 -12.75 12.18
N LYS A 299 4.27 -13.54 11.25
CA LYS A 299 4.07 -14.99 11.24
C LYS A 299 4.52 -15.52 12.60
N PRO A 300 3.74 -16.35 13.29
CA PRO A 300 4.24 -17.01 14.48
C PRO A 300 5.48 -17.79 14.09
N ALA A 301 6.60 -17.54 14.80
CA ALA A 301 7.89 -18.18 14.58
C ALA A 301 7.69 -19.68 14.46
N GLY A 302 8.18 -20.25 13.36
CA GLY A 302 7.98 -21.63 12.97
C GLY A 302 8.45 -22.62 14.02
N GLY A 303 7.67 -23.65 14.19
CA GLY A 303 7.97 -24.86 14.93
C GLY A 303 6.82 -25.84 14.76
N ASP A 304 7.09 -26.86 13.98
CA ASP A 304 6.47 -28.19 13.98
C ASP A 304 4.94 -28.34 13.99
N LYS A 305 4.49 -29.04 12.91
CA LYS A 305 3.29 -29.93 12.83
C LYS A 305 2.00 -29.43 13.49
N ALA A 306 1.01 -29.27 12.63
CA ALA A 306 -0.39 -29.16 12.97
C ALA A 306 -0.82 -30.02 14.16
N GLU A 307 -0.90 -29.41 15.32
CA GLU A 307 -1.86 -29.73 16.34
C GLU A 307 -2.94 -28.65 16.31
N ALA A 308 -4.18 -29.04 16.41
CA ALA A 308 -5.34 -28.15 16.42
C ALA A 308 -5.14 -27.03 17.46
N PRO A 309 -5.55 -25.78 17.14
CA PRO A 309 -5.29 -24.64 18.01
C PRO A 309 -5.96 -24.87 19.37
N SER A 310 -5.14 -24.95 20.40
CA SER A 310 -5.60 -24.90 21.77
C SER A 310 -6.04 -23.47 22.07
N ALA A 311 -7.27 -23.33 22.54
CA ALA A 311 -7.96 -22.10 22.85
C ALA A 311 -7.16 -21.22 23.84
N ALA A 312 -6.49 -20.18 23.32
CA ALA A 312 -6.17 -18.99 24.09
C ALA A 312 -7.34 -18.01 23.91
N GLY A 313 -8.11 -17.76 24.98
CA GLY A 313 -9.23 -16.83 24.96
C GLY A 313 -10.61 -17.41 24.65
N ALA A 314 -10.85 -18.70 24.89
CA ALA A 314 -12.21 -19.25 24.78
C ALA A 314 -13.13 -18.59 25.82
N LEU A 315 -14.01 -17.71 25.35
CA LEU A 315 -15.09 -17.19 26.17
C LEU A 315 -16.03 -18.36 26.54
N ALA A 316 -16.53 -18.37 27.78
CA ALA A 316 -17.54 -19.33 28.19
C ALA A 316 -18.86 -19.09 27.41
N ASP A 317 -19.75 -20.11 27.43
CA ASP A 317 -21.08 -19.89 26.87
C ASP A 317 -21.75 -18.68 27.49
N GLY A 318 -22.24 -17.76 26.66
CA GLY A 318 -22.81 -16.49 27.10
C GLY A 318 -23.02 -15.51 25.96
N VAL A 319 -23.50 -14.33 26.31
CA VAL A 319 -23.68 -13.20 25.40
C VAL A 319 -22.76 -12.04 25.85
N TYR A 320 -22.01 -11.49 24.92
CA TYR A 320 -20.98 -10.50 25.21
C TYR A 320 -21.09 -9.31 24.26
N ALA A 321 -20.95 -8.10 24.81
CA ALA A 321 -20.62 -6.95 23.98
C ALA A 321 -19.11 -6.99 23.68
N VAL A 322 -18.72 -6.90 22.41
CA VAL A 322 -17.31 -6.93 21.98
C VAL A 322 -17.00 -5.79 21.02
N THR A 323 -15.78 -5.29 21.09
CA THR A 323 -15.26 -4.37 20.08
C THR A 323 -14.80 -5.18 18.86
N VAL A 324 -15.10 -4.64 17.68
CA VAL A 324 -14.65 -5.21 16.42
C VAL A 324 -13.84 -4.16 15.68
N ASP A 325 -12.57 -4.45 15.45
CA ASP A 325 -11.75 -3.61 14.60
C ASP A 325 -12.04 -3.94 13.14
N CYS A 326 -12.05 -2.92 12.30
CA CYS A 326 -12.17 -3.04 10.87
C CYS A 326 -11.12 -2.14 10.22
N LYS A 327 -10.31 -2.68 9.32
CA LYS A 327 -9.27 -1.91 8.61
C LYS A 327 -9.85 -0.85 7.69
N GLU A 328 -11.05 -1.08 7.17
CA GLU A 328 -11.68 -0.22 6.18
C GLU A 328 -12.45 0.93 6.85
N SER A 329 -11.93 2.13 6.72
CA SER A 329 -12.44 3.34 7.40
C SER A 329 -13.90 3.71 7.08
N MET A 330 -14.42 3.27 5.92
CA MET A 330 -15.82 3.51 5.52
C MET A 330 -16.81 2.46 6.05
N PHE A 331 -16.33 1.39 6.67
CA PHE A 331 -17.16 0.35 7.27
C PHE A 331 -17.32 0.63 8.78
N LYS A 332 -18.18 1.58 9.12
CA LYS A 332 -18.35 2.01 10.50
C LYS A 332 -19.21 1.03 11.30
N ILE A 333 -18.57 0.29 12.18
CA ILE A 333 -19.23 -0.60 13.14
C ILE A 333 -19.74 0.25 14.32
N ASP A 334 -21.01 0.15 14.60
CA ASP A 334 -21.67 0.86 15.71
C ASP A 334 -21.65 0.01 16.99
N SER A 335 -21.93 -1.29 16.85
CA SER A 335 -21.89 -2.25 17.96
C SER A 335 -21.77 -3.68 17.47
N CYS A 336 -21.27 -4.56 18.35
CA CYS A 336 -21.25 -6.00 18.12
C CYS A 336 -21.64 -6.75 19.40
N THR A 337 -22.62 -7.65 19.27
CA THR A 337 -22.98 -8.61 20.30
C THR A 337 -22.55 -9.99 19.85
N LEU A 338 -21.63 -10.62 20.59
CA LEU A 338 -21.13 -11.96 20.34
C LEU A 338 -21.85 -12.96 21.25
N THR A 339 -22.48 -13.97 20.67
CA THR A 339 -23.07 -15.09 21.37
C THR A 339 -22.15 -16.30 21.27
N VAL A 340 -21.74 -16.84 22.39
CA VAL A 340 -20.96 -18.11 22.48
C VAL A 340 -21.89 -19.19 23.00
N LYS A 341 -22.01 -20.29 22.27
CA LYS A 341 -22.84 -21.43 22.65
C LYS A 341 -22.22 -22.75 22.12
N ASP A 342 -21.98 -23.67 23.00
CA ASP A 342 -21.43 -25.00 22.64
C ASP A 342 -20.14 -24.89 21.81
N GLY A 343 -19.28 -23.92 22.13
CA GLY A 343 -18.01 -23.63 21.40
C GLY A 343 -18.16 -22.98 20.03
N ARG A 344 -19.38 -22.61 19.62
CA ARG A 344 -19.63 -21.81 18.40
C ARG A 344 -19.85 -20.35 18.76
N MET A 345 -19.38 -19.48 17.91
CA MET A 345 -19.51 -18.04 18.09
C MET A 345 -20.33 -17.43 16.94
N THR A 346 -21.29 -16.59 17.31
CA THR A 346 -22.13 -15.87 16.34
C THR A 346 -22.17 -14.41 16.75
N ALA A 347 -21.85 -13.50 15.82
CA ALA A 347 -21.84 -12.06 16.05
C ALA A 347 -23.05 -11.40 15.40
N ALA A 348 -23.78 -10.61 16.18
CA ALA A 348 -24.73 -9.62 15.67
C ALA A 348 -23.97 -8.29 15.49
N LEU A 349 -23.49 -8.04 14.28
CA LEU A 349 -22.69 -6.88 13.90
C LEU A 349 -23.59 -5.77 13.35
N THR A 350 -23.67 -4.64 14.03
CA THR A 350 -24.49 -3.50 13.63
C THR A 350 -23.61 -2.39 13.04
N LEU A 351 -23.92 -1.98 11.82
CA LEU A 351 -23.27 -0.85 11.15
C LEU A 351 -24.05 0.45 11.39
N GLY A 352 -23.33 1.55 11.46
CA GLY A 352 -23.88 2.89 11.66
C GLY A 352 -24.70 3.44 10.47
N SER A 353 -24.80 2.70 9.36
CA SER A 353 -25.61 3.07 8.18
C SER A 353 -26.07 1.83 7.43
N ALA A 354 -27.16 1.96 6.64
CA ALA A 354 -27.67 0.92 5.75
C ALA A 354 -27.02 0.96 4.35
N SER A 355 -25.73 1.28 4.27
CA SER A 355 -25.00 1.34 2.99
C SER A 355 -24.64 -0.03 2.43
N PHE A 356 -24.77 -1.08 3.25
CA PHE A 356 -24.52 -2.48 2.90
C PHE A 356 -25.77 -3.30 3.22
N ASP A 357 -26.12 -4.25 2.37
CA ASP A 357 -27.33 -5.08 2.51
C ASP A 357 -27.04 -6.58 2.74
N ARG A 358 -25.87 -7.06 2.32
CA ARG A 358 -25.46 -8.46 2.47
C ARG A 358 -24.01 -8.58 2.90
N MET A 359 -23.71 -9.63 3.70
CA MET A 359 -22.34 -10.00 4.08
C MET A 359 -22.16 -11.52 4.02
N MET A 360 -20.93 -11.98 3.76
CA MET A 360 -20.55 -13.38 3.89
C MET A 360 -19.11 -13.54 4.35
N ALA A 361 -18.78 -14.67 4.97
CA ALA A 361 -17.39 -15.04 5.23
C ALA A 361 -16.64 -15.29 3.91
N GLY A 362 -15.38 -14.87 3.84
CA GLY A 362 -14.54 -14.96 2.64
C GLY A 362 -14.35 -13.63 1.94
N THR A 363 -13.83 -13.68 0.72
CA THR A 363 -13.44 -12.49 -0.06
C THR A 363 -14.55 -12.00 -1.00
N ALA A 364 -14.47 -10.73 -1.40
CA ALA A 364 -15.35 -10.17 -2.42
C ALA A 364 -15.26 -10.93 -3.75
N ALA A 365 -14.08 -11.47 -4.08
CA ALA A 365 -13.89 -12.31 -5.27
C ALA A 365 -14.72 -13.60 -5.19
N GLN A 366 -14.75 -14.26 -4.02
CA GLN A 366 -15.59 -15.43 -3.80
C GLN A 366 -17.06 -15.08 -3.85
N ALA A 367 -17.49 -13.97 -3.23
CA ALA A 367 -18.87 -13.51 -3.25
C ALA A 367 -19.36 -13.15 -4.65
N ASN A 368 -18.50 -12.63 -5.52
CA ASN A 368 -18.82 -12.36 -6.92
C ASN A 368 -19.04 -13.63 -7.77
N VAL A 369 -18.42 -14.75 -7.36
CA VAL A 369 -18.61 -16.05 -8.03
C VAL A 369 -19.85 -16.77 -7.49
N ASP A 370 -19.99 -16.81 -6.17
CA ASP A 370 -21.11 -17.45 -5.48
C ASP A 370 -21.40 -16.75 -4.16
N ALA A 371 -22.50 -16.03 -4.11
CA ALA A 371 -23.00 -15.35 -2.93
C ALA A 371 -24.11 -16.12 -2.20
N SER A 372 -24.30 -17.42 -2.46
CA SER A 372 -25.37 -18.23 -1.85
C SER A 372 -25.24 -18.33 -0.32
N ALA A 373 -24.03 -18.18 0.23
CA ALA A 373 -23.76 -18.16 1.67
C ALA A 373 -23.91 -16.77 2.31
N ALA A 374 -24.28 -15.75 1.54
CA ALA A 374 -24.41 -14.41 2.07
C ALA A 374 -25.65 -14.28 2.97
N VAL A 375 -25.44 -13.60 4.11
CA VAL A 375 -26.54 -13.25 5.02
C VAL A 375 -27.07 -11.86 4.67
N GLU A 376 -28.37 -11.70 4.67
CA GLU A 376 -29.01 -10.40 4.48
C GLU A 376 -28.97 -9.60 5.78
N GLY A 377 -28.72 -8.29 5.65
CA GLY A 377 -28.74 -7.37 6.76
C GLY A 377 -30.16 -6.99 7.17
N ALA A 378 -30.46 -7.02 8.45
CA ALA A 378 -31.71 -6.53 9.00
C ALA A 378 -31.62 -5.01 9.23
N GLU A 379 -32.35 -4.23 8.42
CA GLU A 379 -32.37 -2.77 8.53
C GLU A 379 -33.36 -2.30 9.62
N SER A 380 -32.89 -1.39 10.51
CA SER A 380 -33.72 -0.72 11.48
C SER A 380 -33.15 0.66 11.82
N GLY A 381 -33.98 1.70 11.71
CA GLY A 381 -33.59 3.07 12.08
C GLY A 381 -32.39 3.64 11.30
N GLY A 382 -32.20 3.24 10.04
CA GLY A 382 -31.09 3.67 9.19
C GLY A 382 -29.76 2.96 9.48
N LYS A 383 -29.75 1.94 10.34
CA LYS A 383 -28.66 1.03 10.64
C LYS A 383 -28.97 -0.36 10.07
N VAL A 384 -27.96 -1.15 9.85
CA VAL A 384 -28.12 -2.53 9.39
C VAL A 384 -27.36 -3.48 10.33
N THR A 385 -27.96 -4.63 10.66
CA THR A 385 -27.34 -5.66 11.51
C THR A 385 -27.21 -6.96 10.75
N PHE A 386 -26.02 -7.54 10.76
CA PHE A 386 -25.69 -8.83 10.18
C PHE A 386 -25.46 -9.86 11.27
N ILE A 387 -25.92 -11.08 11.03
CA ILE A 387 -25.64 -12.23 11.91
C ILE A 387 -24.56 -13.06 11.24
N LEU A 388 -23.34 -13.02 11.77
CA LEU A 388 -22.16 -13.64 11.18
C LEU A 388 -21.64 -14.77 12.06
N GLU A 389 -21.21 -15.89 11.48
CA GLU A 389 -20.40 -16.87 12.19
C GLU A 389 -18.98 -16.32 12.36
N VAL A 390 -18.42 -16.49 13.58
CA VAL A 390 -17.08 -16.02 13.95
C VAL A 390 -16.22 -17.24 14.28
N GLU A 391 -15.21 -17.49 13.47
CA GLU A 391 -14.36 -18.69 13.60
C GLU A 391 -13.29 -18.51 14.70
N ALA A 392 -12.83 -17.28 14.94
CA ALA A 392 -11.79 -16.99 15.92
C ALA A 392 -11.93 -15.59 16.51
N LEU A 393 -11.43 -15.41 17.76
CA LEU A 393 -11.24 -14.11 18.40
C LEU A 393 -9.78 -13.68 18.25
N ASP A 394 -9.53 -12.37 18.32
CA ASP A 394 -8.19 -11.75 18.26
C ASP A 394 -7.37 -12.10 17.01
N GLN A 395 -8.04 -12.62 16.00
CA GLN A 395 -7.48 -12.88 14.67
C GLN A 395 -8.28 -12.12 13.63
N GLU A 396 -7.61 -11.71 12.58
CA GLU A 396 -8.26 -11.08 11.44
C GLU A 396 -9.03 -12.13 10.64
N LEU A 397 -10.31 -11.87 10.43
CA LEU A 397 -11.19 -12.69 9.62
C LEU A 397 -11.63 -11.92 8.38
N SER A 398 -11.60 -12.58 7.23
CA SER A 398 -12.04 -12.01 5.97
C SER A 398 -13.55 -12.18 5.79
N PHE A 399 -14.22 -11.08 5.48
CA PHE A 399 -15.62 -11.04 5.08
C PHE A 399 -15.78 -10.26 3.79
N ALA A 400 -16.82 -10.54 3.03
CA ALA A 400 -17.27 -9.70 1.92
C ALA A 400 -18.57 -8.99 2.33
N ALA A 401 -18.70 -7.69 2.01
CA ALA A 401 -19.90 -6.90 2.22
C ALA A 401 -20.40 -6.31 0.90
N HIS A 402 -21.68 -6.47 0.59
CA HIS A 402 -22.29 -5.94 -0.62
C HIS A 402 -22.80 -4.51 -0.40
N SER A 403 -22.31 -3.58 -1.20
CA SER A 403 -22.72 -2.17 -1.16
C SER A 403 -23.97 -1.93 -1.99
N VAL A 404 -25.03 -1.43 -1.36
CA VAL A 404 -26.29 -1.09 -2.03
C VAL A 404 -26.10 -0.04 -3.12
N LYS A 405 -25.30 1.01 -2.83
CA LYS A 405 -25.09 2.14 -3.76
C LYS A 405 -24.28 1.76 -4.99
N LYS A 406 -23.33 0.84 -4.85
CA LYS A 406 -22.40 0.46 -5.92
C LYS A 406 -22.80 -0.84 -6.61
N ASP A 407 -23.75 -1.59 -6.03
CA ASP A 407 -24.16 -2.94 -6.46
C ASP A 407 -22.96 -3.87 -6.64
N ALA A 408 -22.06 -3.88 -5.65
CA ALA A 408 -20.77 -4.60 -5.70
C ALA A 408 -20.34 -5.11 -4.32
N TRP A 409 -19.59 -6.21 -4.32
CA TRP A 409 -19.00 -6.81 -3.12
C TRP A 409 -17.64 -6.20 -2.81
N TYR A 410 -17.34 -6.05 -1.51
CA TYR A 410 -16.10 -5.46 -1.00
C TYR A 410 -15.55 -6.27 0.15
N ASP A 411 -14.24 -6.48 0.18
CA ASP A 411 -13.55 -7.14 1.28
C ASP A 411 -13.65 -6.32 2.55
N ARG A 412 -13.80 -7.03 3.68
CA ARG A 412 -13.79 -6.48 5.04
C ARG A 412 -12.96 -7.37 5.92
N HIS A 413 -11.99 -6.79 6.60
CA HIS A 413 -11.11 -7.49 7.52
C HIS A 413 -11.49 -7.12 8.94
N LEU A 414 -12.13 -8.07 9.64
CA LEU A 414 -12.69 -7.85 10.96
C LEU A 414 -11.90 -8.62 12.02
N THR A 415 -11.58 -7.96 13.13
CA THR A 415 -10.98 -8.60 14.31
C THR A 415 -11.88 -8.41 15.52
N PHE A 416 -12.44 -9.49 16.04
CA PHE A 416 -13.30 -9.50 17.22
C PHE A 416 -12.42 -9.60 18.48
N ARG A 417 -12.39 -8.57 19.32
CA ARG A 417 -11.46 -8.43 20.44
C ARG A 417 -11.97 -9.10 21.71
N SER A 418 -11.37 -10.23 22.09
CA SER A 418 -11.76 -10.98 23.30
C SER A 418 -11.55 -10.19 24.58
N GLU A 419 -10.52 -9.35 24.65
CA GLU A 419 -10.19 -8.50 25.79
C GLU A 419 -11.23 -7.45 26.10
N THR A 420 -12.09 -7.10 25.12
CA THR A 420 -13.19 -6.14 25.30
C THR A 420 -14.51 -6.81 25.65
N ALA A 421 -14.56 -8.14 25.72
CA ALA A 421 -15.78 -8.90 25.93
C ALA A 421 -16.39 -8.61 27.33
N ALA A 422 -17.52 -7.91 27.34
CA ALA A 422 -18.32 -7.65 28.52
C ALA A 422 -19.60 -8.47 28.47
N ALA A 423 -19.81 -9.35 29.48
CA ALA A 423 -21.03 -10.14 29.56
C ALA A 423 -22.27 -9.23 29.68
N GLN A 424 -23.31 -9.56 28.91
CA GLN A 424 -24.59 -8.87 28.90
C GLN A 424 -25.65 -9.61 29.72
#